data_393c0917d5f968ee5ba1a992a8147ced
#
_entry.id   393c0917d5f968ee5ba1a992a8147ced
#
_cell.length_a   1.000
_cell.length_b   1.000
_cell.length_c   1.000
_cell.angle_alpha   90.00
_cell.angle_beta   90.00
_cell.angle_gamma   90.00
#
_symmetry.space_group_name_H-M   'P 1'
#
loop_
_entity.id
_entity.type
_entity.pdbx_description
1 polymer ?
#
loop_
_entity_poly.entity_id
_entity_poly.type
_entity_poly.pdbx_seq_one_letter_code
_entity_poly.pdbx_strand_id
1 'polypeptide(L)'
;VFVVADKKVGYLAFSSFVNVMNGGSRTQAYNNFERIFNSFESEGIDALVIDLRYNGGGSVLTAEYMADRLVPKSADKQLMYSYNINKVMDEDWGWKEDGESFAPVYFNKKGNLEVPTIYFLVTESTASASELLINTLSPYMNVQIVGTKNTYGKPVGFFGIDMGRGRATAEIYVTSFQMYNANGFGDYFSGLAPNKIAREDYLKDFGNPEEGLIAEALYHAVNGTYPTANSRTLASKDRNRINNTKALKTVTTRVSDLGMFKFKGEKLNLK
;
A
#
# COMPACT_ATOMS: atom_id res chain seq x y z
N VAL A 1 11.63 15.10 5.08
CA VAL A 1 10.45 15.94 5.32
C VAL A 1 10.55 17.18 4.45
N PHE A 2 9.47 17.57 3.78
CA PHE A 2 9.36 18.84 3.07
C PHE A 2 8.82 19.91 4.02
N VAL A 3 9.31 21.12 3.89
CA VAL A 3 8.71 22.31 4.50
C VAL A 3 8.14 23.17 3.38
N VAL A 4 6.82 23.27 3.32
CA VAL A 4 6.11 24.00 2.26
C VAL A 4 5.13 24.97 2.93
N ALA A 5 5.35 26.26 2.76
CA ALA A 5 4.70 27.30 3.56
C ALA A 5 4.91 27.03 5.08
N ASP A 6 3.82 26.85 5.82
CA ASP A 6 3.82 26.55 7.26
C ASP A 6 3.65 25.04 7.57
N LYS A 7 3.66 24.19 6.56
CA LYS A 7 3.42 22.74 6.69
C LYS A 7 4.69 21.92 6.58
N LYS A 8 4.80 20.92 7.45
CA LYS A 8 5.79 19.84 7.38
C LYS A 8 5.14 18.60 6.78
N VAL A 9 5.62 18.17 5.64
CA VAL A 9 5.08 17.01 4.93
C VAL A 9 6.13 15.90 4.88
N GLY A 10 5.84 14.78 5.54
CA GLY A 10 6.67 13.59 5.46
C GLY A 10 6.64 13.00 4.05
N TYR A 11 7.74 12.37 3.62
CA TYR A 11 7.80 11.63 2.37
C TYR A 11 8.49 10.29 2.56
N LEU A 12 7.84 9.23 2.13
CA LEU A 12 8.34 7.87 2.18
C LEU A 12 8.13 7.20 0.82
N ALA A 13 9.20 6.71 0.20
CA ALA A 13 9.15 5.87 -0.99
C ALA A 13 9.77 4.50 -0.70
N PHE A 14 9.15 3.44 -1.15
CA PHE A 14 9.69 2.08 -1.10
C PHE A 14 9.12 1.21 -2.21
N SER A 15 9.94 0.30 -2.72
CA SER A 15 9.65 -0.43 -3.96
C SER A 15 8.85 -1.73 -3.75
N SER A 16 8.78 -2.24 -2.52
CA SER A 16 8.08 -3.51 -2.23
C SER A 16 7.77 -3.65 -0.74
N PHE A 17 6.66 -4.33 -0.44
CA PHE A 17 6.29 -4.74 0.91
C PHE A 17 7.08 -5.99 1.32
N VAL A 18 8.40 -5.83 1.51
CA VAL A 18 9.26 -6.90 2.03
C VAL A 18 8.86 -7.27 3.46
N ASN A 19 9.08 -8.52 3.85
CA ASN A 19 8.68 -9.00 5.18
C ASN A 19 9.34 -8.19 6.31
N VAL A 20 8.53 -7.61 7.19
CA VAL A 20 8.97 -6.96 8.45
C VAL A 20 9.28 -7.98 9.55
N MET A 21 8.76 -9.21 9.43
CA MET A 21 9.03 -10.31 10.36
C MET A 21 9.48 -11.55 9.60
N ASN A 22 10.42 -12.31 10.19
CA ASN A 22 10.85 -13.60 9.67
C ASN A 22 11.05 -14.58 10.83
N GLY A 23 10.25 -15.65 10.86
CA GLY A 23 10.33 -16.67 11.91
C GLY A 23 10.18 -16.10 13.34
N GLY A 24 9.32 -15.10 13.53
CA GLY A 24 9.11 -14.43 14.83
C GLY A 24 10.12 -13.31 15.12
N SER A 25 11.18 -13.14 14.32
CA SER A 25 12.20 -12.09 14.51
C SER A 25 11.95 -10.89 13.61
N ARG A 26 12.26 -9.69 14.10
CA ARG A 26 12.21 -8.44 13.34
C ARG A 26 13.29 -8.42 12.27
N THR A 27 12.94 -8.01 11.07
CA THR A 27 13.89 -7.84 9.96
C THR A 27 14.53 -6.45 9.95
N GLN A 28 15.52 -6.26 9.09
CA GLN A 28 16.09 -4.93 8.85
C GLN A 28 15.03 -3.95 8.31
N ALA A 29 14.08 -4.43 7.51
CA ALA A 29 12.98 -3.61 7.00
C ALA A 29 12.11 -3.07 8.14
N TYR A 30 11.77 -3.91 9.14
CA TYR A 30 11.08 -3.46 10.35
C TYR A 30 11.84 -2.30 11.01
N ASN A 31 13.13 -2.48 11.27
CA ASN A 31 13.93 -1.47 11.96
C ASN A 31 14.03 -0.16 11.15
N ASN A 32 14.12 -0.25 9.83
CA ASN A 32 14.13 0.92 8.96
C ASN A 32 12.81 1.69 9.01
N PHE A 33 11.66 1.00 8.91
CA PHE A 33 10.35 1.64 9.03
C PHE A 33 10.15 2.28 10.39
N GLU A 34 10.51 1.58 11.49
CA GLU A 34 10.44 2.17 12.85
C GLU A 34 11.25 3.46 12.95
N ARG A 35 12.49 3.47 12.44
CA ARG A 35 13.34 4.66 12.45
C ARG A 35 12.70 5.82 11.66
N ILE A 36 12.10 5.54 10.51
CA ILE A 36 11.45 6.54 9.66
C ILE A 36 10.20 7.09 10.34
N PHE A 37 9.31 6.23 10.83
CA PHE A 37 8.09 6.68 11.51
C PHE A 37 8.39 7.45 12.79
N ASN A 38 9.37 7.04 13.58
CA ASN A 38 9.80 7.76 14.77
C ASN A 38 10.42 9.13 14.41
N SER A 39 11.10 9.25 13.27
CA SER A 39 11.58 10.56 12.76
C SER A 39 10.38 11.46 12.42
N PHE A 40 9.39 10.96 11.71
CA PHE A 40 8.18 11.72 11.39
C PHE A 40 7.41 12.18 12.64
N GLU A 41 7.30 11.30 13.65
CA GLU A 41 6.71 11.65 14.94
C GLU A 41 7.49 12.78 15.63
N SER A 42 8.82 12.67 15.70
CA SER A 42 9.68 13.65 16.37
C SER A 42 9.71 15.00 15.65
N GLU A 43 9.57 15.01 14.35
CA GLU A 43 9.50 16.22 13.53
C GLU A 43 8.12 16.89 13.56
N GLY A 44 7.09 16.17 13.99
CA GLY A 44 5.72 16.68 14.07
C GLY A 44 5.19 17.05 12.69
N ILE A 45 5.12 16.06 11.78
CA ILE A 45 4.63 16.30 10.42
C ILE A 45 3.11 16.54 10.40
N ASP A 46 2.66 17.43 9.51
CA ASP A 46 1.24 17.78 9.32
C ASP A 46 0.52 16.84 8.33
N ALA A 47 1.27 16.23 7.43
CA ALA A 47 0.76 15.30 6.43
C ALA A 47 1.86 14.33 6.01
N LEU A 48 1.49 13.22 5.37
CA LEU A 48 2.43 12.21 4.89
C LEU A 48 2.14 11.86 3.44
N VAL A 49 3.18 11.84 2.61
CA VAL A 49 3.16 11.29 1.25
C VAL A 49 3.85 9.94 1.26
N ILE A 50 3.15 8.90 0.82
CA ILE A 50 3.69 7.56 0.59
C ILE A 50 3.72 7.31 -0.91
N ASP A 51 4.91 7.13 -1.45
CA ASP A 51 5.14 6.93 -2.87
C ASP A 51 5.18 5.43 -3.20
N LEU A 52 4.12 4.96 -3.84
CA LEU A 52 3.92 3.58 -4.25
C LEU A 52 3.86 3.42 -5.78
N ARG A 53 4.36 4.38 -6.53
CA ARG A 53 4.21 4.43 -8.01
C ARG A 53 4.60 3.15 -8.73
N TYR A 54 5.61 2.44 -8.26
CA TYR A 54 6.11 1.21 -8.88
C TYR A 54 6.09 0.02 -7.92
N ASN A 55 5.32 0.15 -6.84
CA ASN A 55 5.23 -0.89 -5.82
C ASN A 55 4.11 -1.87 -6.13
N GLY A 56 4.46 -3.04 -6.64
CA GLY A 56 3.52 -4.13 -6.96
C GLY A 56 2.97 -4.88 -5.74
N GLY A 57 3.24 -4.42 -4.53
CA GLY A 57 2.78 -5.06 -3.30
C GLY A 57 3.85 -5.91 -2.61
N GLY A 58 3.44 -7.04 -2.06
CA GLY A 58 4.26 -7.97 -1.31
C GLY A 58 3.54 -8.54 -0.10
N SER A 59 4.19 -8.51 1.06
CA SER A 59 3.69 -9.10 2.31
C SER A 59 2.47 -8.35 2.87
N VAL A 60 1.39 -9.07 3.09
CA VAL A 60 0.19 -8.57 3.81
C VAL A 60 0.54 -8.14 5.22
N LEU A 61 1.38 -8.91 5.94
CA LEU A 61 1.84 -8.56 7.28
C LEU A 61 2.59 -7.22 7.34
N THR A 62 3.27 -6.85 6.26
CA THR A 62 3.93 -5.55 6.17
C THR A 62 2.92 -4.43 5.92
N ALA A 63 1.88 -4.69 5.12
CA ALA A 63 0.79 -3.73 4.94
C ALA A 63 0.02 -3.51 6.27
N GLU A 64 -0.26 -4.58 7.02
CA GLU A 64 -0.86 -4.50 8.36
C GLU A 64 0.01 -3.68 9.33
N TYR A 65 1.31 -3.98 9.38
CA TYR A 65 2.25 -3.23 10.21
C TYR A 65 2.24 -1.73 9.86
N MET A 66 2.24 -1.39 8.58
CA MET A 66 2.19 0.00 8.16
C MET A 66 0.83 0.64 8.48
N ALA A 67 -0.26 -0.07 8.28
CA ALA A 67 -1.60 0.39 8.63
C ALA A 67 -1.71 0.68 10.14
N ASP A 68 -1.16 -0.19 11.00
CA ASP A 68 -1.08 0.01 12.44
C ASP A 68 -0.28 1.26 12.85
N ARG A 69 0.75 1.62 12.08
CA ARG A 69 1.54 2.84 12.32
C ARG A 69 0.81 4.11 11.86
N LEU A 70 -0.01 4.02 10.82
CA LEU A 70 -0.60 5.16 10.11
C LEU A 70 -2.02 5.50 10.56
N VAL A 71 -2.81 4.51 10.97
CA VAL A 71 -4.20 4.73 11.38
C VAL A 71 -4.27 5.68 12.59
N PRO A 72 -5.30 6.55 12.70
CA PRO A 72 -5.46 7.41 13.87
C PRO A 72 -5.78 6.58 15.13
N LYS A 73 -5.44 7.11 16.32
CA LYS A 73 -5.71 6.46 17.61
C LYS A 73 -7.18 6.13 17.82
N SER A 74 -8.09 6.93 17.25
CA SER A 74 -9.53 6.69 17.33
C SER A 74 -9.99 5.41 16.63
N ALA A 75 -9.17 4.87 15.73
CA ALA A 75 -9.46 3.62 15.04
C ALA A 75 -8.72 2.40 15.62
N ASP A 76 -8.00 2.56 16.73
CA ASP A 76 -7.39 1.41 17.41
C ASP A 76 -8.46 0.38 17.79
N LYS A 77 -8.17 -0.91 17.53
CA LYS A 77 -9.10 -2.05 17.71
C LYS A 77 -10.34 -2.03 16.80
N GLN A 78 -10.46 -1.10 15.87
CA GLN A 78 -11.49 -1.18 14.83
C GLN A 78 -11.09 -2.19 13.76
N LEU A 79 -12.07 -2.66 12.97
CA LEU A 79 -11.85 -3.60 11.87
C LEU A 79 -10.89 -3.00 10.83
N MET A 80 -9.76 -3.63 10.58
CA MET A 80 -8.85 -3.24 9.51
C MET A 80 -9.39 -3.74 8.17
N TYR A 81 -9.64 -5.06 8.08
CA TYR A 81 -10.26 -5.70 6.92
C TYR A 81 -10.77 -7.09 7.28
N SER A 82 -11.64 -7.63 6.44
CA SER A 82 -12.12 -9.00 6.50
C SER A 82 -11.85 -9.73 5.19
N TYR A 83 -11.90 -11.05 5.25
CA TYR A 83 -11.68 -11.91 4.10
C TYR A 83 -13.00 -12.46 3.54
N ASN A 84 -13.06 -12.58 2.22
CA ASN A 84 -14.00 -13.43 1.50
C ASN A 84 -13.21 -14.61 0.93
N ILE A 85 -13.54 -15.82 1.36
CA ILE A 85 -12.94 -17.08 0.95
C ILE A 85 -14.03 -17.99 0.40
N ASN A 86 -13.67 -19.08 -0.24
CA ASN A 86 -14.67 -20.02 -0.74
C ASN A 86 -15.40 -20.74 0.42
N LYS A 87 -16.60 -21.27 0.09
CA LYS A 87 -17.50 -21.87 1.06
C LYS A 87 -16.88 -23.06 1.83
N VAL A 88 -16.07 -23.89 1.18
CA VAL A 88 -15.42 -25.03 1.82
C VAL A 88 -14.42 -24.57 2.88
N MET A 89 -13.61 -23.55 2.56
CA MET A 89 -12.65 -22.99 3.49
C MET A 89 -13.34 -22.31 4.69
N ASP A 90 -14.48 -21.67 4.44
CA ASP A 90 -15.26 -20.96 5.47
C ASP A 90 -16.07 -21.93 6.34
N GLU A 91 -17.02 -22.69 5.72
CA GLU A 91 -18.00 -23.49 6.46
C GLU A 91 -17.47 -24.86 6.88
N ASP A 92 -16.73 -25.58 5.99
CA ASP A 92 -16.28 -26.93 6.28
C ASP A 92 -14.98 -26.95 7.08
N TRP A 93 -14.10 -25.97 6.88
CA TRP A 93 -12.79 -25.90 7.56
C TRP A 93 -12.72 -24.86 8.67
N GLY A 94 -13.69 -23.98 8.79
CA GLY A 94 -13.78 -22.99 9.87
C GLY A 94 -12.66 -21.91 9.82
N TRP A 95 -12.07 -21.66 8.66
CA TRP A 95 -10.87 -20.80 8.55
C TRP A 95 -11.11 -19.31 8.83
N LYS A 96 -12.36 -18.88 8.95
CA LYS A 96 -12.73 -17.52 9.38
C LYS A 96 -13.05 -17.37 10.87
N GLU A 97 -13.04 -18.47 11.63
CA GLU A 97 -13.24 -18.43 13.06
C GLU A 97 -12.13 -17.67 13.78
N ASP A 98 -12.42 -17.19 14.99
CA ASP A 98 -11.46 -16.45 15.80
C ASP A 98 -10.18 -17.24 16.03
N GLY A 99 -9.04 -16.62 15.72
CA GLY A 99 -7.73 -17.24 15.84
C GLY A 99 -7.25 -17.95 14.58
N GLU A 100 -8.14 -18.20 13.61
CA GLU A 100 -7.80 -18.84 12.36
C GLU A 100 -7.18 -17.87 11.33
N SER A 101 -6.69 -18.44 10.22
CA SER A 101 -5.87 -17.72 9.26
C SER A 101 -6.60 -16.62 8.50
N PHE A 102 -7.91 -16.73 8.34
CA PHE A 102 -8.78 -15.78 7.64
C PHE A 102 -9.80 -15.10 8.56
N ALA A 103 -9.58 -15.15 9.89
CA ALA A 103 -10.32 -14.35 10.83
C ALA A 103 -10.23 -12.85 10.48
N PRO A 104 -11.23 -12.04 10.81
CA PRO A 104 -11.16 -10.59 10.65
C PRO A 104 -9.91 -10.00 11.32
N VAL A 105 -9.30 -9.04 10.67
CA VAL A 105 -8.08 -8.37 11.17
C VAL A 105 -8.45 -6.99 11.71
N TYR A 106 -7.97 -6.68 12.90
CA TYR A 106 -8.25 -5.44 13.60
C TYR A 106 -6.97 -4.63 13.77
N PHE A 107 -7.08 -3.32 13.74
CA PHE A 107 -5.95 -2.44 14.00
C PHE A 107 -5.39 -2.64 15.41
N ASN A 108 -4.07 -2.57 15.49
CA ASN A 108 -3.33 -2.53 16.74
C ASN A 108 -2.36 -1.34 16.66
N LYS A 109 -2.91 -0.13 16.88
CA LYS A 109 -2.19 1.15 16.69
C LYS A 109 -0.83 1.12 17.36
N LYS A 110 0.19 1.49 16.59
CA LYS A 110 1.60 1.57 17.02
C LYS A 110 2.12 2.98 16.84
N GLY A 111 2.89 3.45 17.84
CA GLY A 111 3.46 4.79 17.86
C GLY A 111 2.42 5.89 18.02
N ASN A 112 2.87 7.13 17.86
CA ASN A 112 2.06 8.32 18.10
C ASN A 112 1.88 9.20 16.85
N LEU A 113 2.23 8.70 15.68
CA LEU A 113 2.04 9.46 14.44
C LEU A 113 0.55 9.68 14.19
N GLU A 114 0.15 10.94 14.14
CA GLU A 114 -1.21 11.39 13.85
C GLU A 114 -1.13 12.42 12.72
N VAL A 115 -1.56 12.05 11.54
CA VAL A 115 -1.65 12.96 10.39
C VAL A 115 -3.09 13.02 9.90
N PRO A 116 -3.66 14.22 9.72
CA PRO A 116 -5.05 14.37 9.28
C PRO A 116 -5.26 13.89 7.83
N THR A 117 -4.22 13.95 7.01
CA THR A 117 -4.28 13.56 5.60
C THR A 117 -3.06 12.76 5.21
N ILE A 118 -3.30 11.67 4.50
CA ILE A 118 -2.26 10.84 3.88
C ILE A 118 -2.44 10.84 2.37
N TYR A 119 -1.34 10.99 1.64
CA TYR A 119 -1.29 11.00 0.18
C TYR A 119 -0.59 9.73 -0.30
N PHE A 120 -1.20 9.02 -1.24
CA PHE A 120 -0.56 7.92 -1.95
C PHE A 120 -0.28 8.32 -3.39
N LEU A 121 0.98 8.24 -3.79
CA LEU A 121 1.36 8.42 -5.19
C LEU A 121 1.33 7.07 -5.88
N VAL A 122 0.54 6.95 -6.95
CA VAL A 122 0.25 5.66 -7.58
C VAL A 122 0.38 5.70 -9.10
N THR A 123 0.59 4.52 -9.67
CA THR A 123 0.48 4.24 -11.11
C THR A 123 -0.28 2.93 -11.33
N GLU A 124 -0.48 2.53 -12.56
CA GLU A 124 -1.01 1.20 -12.93
C GLU A 124 -0.13 0.02 -12.46
N SER A 125 1.09 0.27 -11.99
CA SER A 125 1.97 -0.73 -11.37
C SER A 125 1.79 -0.86 -9.86
N THR A 126 1.03 0.04 -9.24
CA THR A 126 0.70 -0.03 -7.81
C THR A 126 -0.35 -1.11 -7.60
N ALA A 127 -0.01 -2.19 -6.86
CA ALA A 127 -0.88 -3.36 -6.79
C ALA A 127 -0.89 -4.04 -5.41
N SER A 128 -1.94 -4.84 -5.15
CA SER A 128 -1.98 -5.85 -4.09
C SER A 128 -1.80 -5.24 -2.68
N ALA A 129 -0.74 -5.56 -1.93
CA ALA A 129 -0.50 -5.02 -0.58
C ALA A 129 -0.44 -3.47 -0.55
N SER A 130 -0.02 -2.83 -1.65
CA SER A 130 -0.10 -1.37 -1.80
C SER A 130 -1.55 -0.88 -1.82
N GLU A 131 -2.40 -1.55 -2.58
CA GLU A 131 -3.83 -1.22 -2.67
C GLU A 131 -4.56 -1.58 -1.37
N LEU A 132 -4.17 -2.69 -0.72
CA LEU A 132 -4.69 -3.06 0.60
C LEU A 132 -4.43 -1.97 1.63
N LEU A 133 -3.20 -1.45 1.71
CA LEU A 133 -2.86 -0.36 2.63
C LEU A 133 -3.74 0.88 2.40
N ILE A 134 -3.92 1.28 1.15
CA ILE A 134 -4.78 2.41 0.78
C ILE A 134 -6.22 2.13 1.20
N ASN A 135 -6.73 0.95 0.86
CA ASN A 135 -8.13 0.57 1.08
C ASN A 135 -8.47 0.47 2.57
N THR A 136 -7.59 -0.10 3.39
CA THR A 136 -7.85 -0.28 4.83
C THR A 136 -7.83 1.01 5.62
N LEU A 137 -7.06 2.01 5.19
CA LEU A 137 -7.00 3.33 5.84
C LEU A 137 -8.17 4.24 5.43
N SER A 138 -8.72 4.05 4.24
CA SER A 138 -9.75 4.94 3.67
C SER A 138 -11.01 5.13 4.55
N PRO A 139 -11.50 4.14 5.34
CA PRO A 139 -12.63 4.34 6.24
C PRO A 139 -12.34 5.25 7.45
N TYR A 140 -11.08 5.45 7.79
CA TYR A 140 -10.69 6.00 9.09
C TYR A 140 -9.97 7.34 9.03
N MET A 141 -9.47 7.73 7.85
CA MET A 141 -8.72 8.96 7.70
C MET A 141 -8.89 9.55 6.29
N ASN A 142 -8.49 10.80 6.11
CA ASN A 142 -8.51 11.44 4.79
C ASN A 142 -7.38 10.89 3.93
N VAL A 143 -7.71 9.91 3.08
CA VAL A 143 -6.80 9.33 2.08
C VAL A 143 -6.96 10.05 0.76
N GLN A 144 -5.87 10.58 0.24
CA GLN A 144 -5.79 11.23 -1.07
C GLN A 144 -4.91 10.41 -2.00
N ILE A 145 -5.41 10.05 -3.15
CA ILE A 145 -4.67 9.31 -4.18
C ILE A 145 -4.30 10.28 -5.30
N VAL A 146 -3.01 10.45 -5.55
CA VAL A 146 -2.49 11.21 -6.68
C VAL A 146 -1.80 10.24 -7.63
N GLY A 147 -2.24 10.17 -8.87
CA GLY A 147 -1.73 9.15 -9.77
C GLY A 147 -1.81 9.50 -11.25
N THR A 148 -1.12 8.72 -12.05
CA THR A 148 -1.18 8.84 -13.52
C THR A 148 -2.46 8.23 -14.08
N LYS A 149 -2.93 7.17 -13.43
CA LYS A 149 -4.14 6.38 -13.73
C LYS A 149 -4.60 5.67 -12.44
N ASN A 150 -5.67 4.87 -12.56
CA ASN A 150 -6.04 3.92 -11.50
C ASN A 150 -4.87 2.98 -11.17
N THR A 151 -4.84 2.46 -9.96
CA THR A 151 -3.96 1.37 -9.56
C THR A 151 -4.23 0.10 -10.37
N TYR A 152 -3.49 -0.96 -10.16
CA TYR A 152 -3.60 -2.20 -10.93
C TYR A 152 -4.98 -2.88 -10.83
N GLY A 153 -5.56 -2.91 -9.63
CA GLY A 153 -6.85 -3.59 -9.39
C GLY A 153 -6.70 -5.04 -8.96
N LYS A 154 -5.94 -5.28 -7.90
CA LYS A 154 -5.77 -6.62 -7.33
C LYS A 154 -6.25 -6.69 -5.87
N PRO A 155 -7.59 -6.74 -5.63
CA PRO A 155 -8.17 -6.86 -4.27
C PRO A 155 -8.03 -8.27 -3.68
N VAL A 156 -7.30 -9.13 -4.33
CA VAL A 156 -7.21 -10.56 -4.04
C VAL A 156 -5.80 -10.98 -3.65
N GLY A 157 -5.72 -12.06 -2.89
CA GLY A 157 -4.47 -12.68 -2.54
C GLY A 157 -4.44 -14.18 -2.84
N PHE A 158 -3.30 -14.77 -2.61
CA PHE A 158 -3.04 -16.19 -2.83
C PHE A 158 -2.06 -16.73 -1.80
N PHE A 159 -2.06 -18.03 -1.65
CA PHE A 159 -1.04 -18.78 -0.93
C PHE A 159 -0.54 -19.93 -1.80
N GLY A 160 0.67 -20.40 -1.50
CA GLY A 160 1.26 -21.53 -2.21
C GLY A 160 0.67 -22.85 -1.74
N ILE A 161 0.27 -23.70 -2.69
CA ILE A 161 -0.15 -25.08 -2.46
C ILE A 161 0.98 -25.97 -2.98
N ASP A 162 1.59 -26.76 -2.07
CA ASP A 162 2.64 -27.72 -2.44
C ASP A 162 2.01 -28.90 -3.19
N MET A 163 2.39 -29.08 -4.44
CA MET A 163 1.98 -30.16 -5.32
C MET A 163 3.09 -31.21 -5.51
N GLY A 164 4.20 -31.06 -4.78
CA GLY A 164 5.36 -31.93 -4.95
C GLY A 164 5.18 -33.30 -4.31
N ARG A 165 5.65 -34.32 -4.99
CA ARG A 165 5.84 -35.67 -4.44
C ARG A 165 7.29 -36.11 -4.60
N GLY A 166 7.92 -36.53 -3.52
CA GLY A 166 9.31 -36.99 -3.53
C GLY A 166 10.33 -35.87 -3.72
N ARG A 167 11.22 -36.01 -4.72
CA ARG A 167 12.29 -35.01 -4.99
C ARG A 167 11.85 -33.86 -5.89
N ALA A 168 10.70 -33.98 -6.55
CA ALA A 168 10.14 -32.92 -7.39
C ALA A 168 9.20 -32.07 -6.53
N THR A 169 9.52 -30.79 -6.38
CA THR A 169 8.66 -29.83 -5.69
C THR A 169 8.10 -28.85 -6.69
N ALA A 170 6.77 -28.68 -6.68
CA ALA A 170 6.09 -27.65 -7.44
C ALA A 170 5.08 -26.98 -6.51
N GLU A 171 4.99 -25.66 -6.56
CA GLU A 171 3.95 -24.91 -5.87
C GLU A 171 3.00 -24.26 -6.87
N ILE A 172 1.69 -24.34 -6.58
CA ILE A 172 0.66 -23.64 -7.34
C ILE A 172 0.16 -22.47 -6.48
N TYR A 173 0.09 -21.29 -7.08
CA TYR A 173 -0.43 -20.07 -6.47
C TYR A 173 -1.73 -19.68 -7.17
N VAL A 174 -2.85 -20.06 -6.60
CA VAL A 174 -4.18 -19.69 -7.12
C VAL A 174 -4.78 -18.58 -6.28
N THR A 175 -5.58 -17.72 -6.92
CA THR A 175 -6.38 -16.72 -6.19
C THR A 175 -7.27 -17.43 -5.18
N SER A 176 -7.10 -17.14 -3.91
CA SER A 176 -7.68 -17.91 -2.81
C SER A 176 -8.62 -17.09 -1.94
N PHE A 177 -8.44 -15.78 -1.90
CA PHE A 177 -9.24 -14.89 -1.06
C PHE A 177 -9.31 -13.48 -1.63
N GLN A 178 -10.34 -12.75 -1.23
CA GLN A 178 -10.53 -11.32 -1.48
C GLN A 178 -10.61 -10.59 -0.13
N MET A 179 -10.18 -9.33 -0.08
CA MET A 179 -10.18 -8.54 1.15
C MET A 179 -11.10 -7.34 1.02
N TYR A 180 -11.88 -7.10 2.07
CA TYR A 180 -12.83 -6.00 2.19
C TYR A 180 -12.48 -5.11 3.37
N ASN A 181 -12.47 -3.80 3.19
CA ASN A 181 -12.25 -2.85 4.28
C ASN A 181 -13.47 -2.78 5.23
N ALA A 182 -13.39 -1.95 6.27
CA ALA A 182 -14.45 -1.81 7.27
C ALA A 182 -15.80 -1.33 6.72
N ASN A 183 -15.81 -0.68 5.55
CA ASN A 183 -17.03 -0.27 4.85
C ASN A 183 -17.55 -1.36 3.89
N GLY A 184 -16.98 -2.54 3.88
CA GLY A 184 -17.33 -3.62 2.96
C GLY A 184 -16.85 -3.38 1.52
N PHE A 185 -15.93 -2.46 1.29
CA PHE A 185 -15.40 -2.20 -0.04
C PHE A 185 -14.14 -3.03 -0.31
N GLY A 186 -14.17 -3.80 -1.39
CA GLY A 186 -13.08 -4.68 -1.85
C GLY A 186 -13.16 -4.98 -3.35
N ASP A 187 -14.12 -4.40 -4.08
CA ASP A 187 -14.37 -4.71 -5.49
C ASP A 187 -13.61 -3.78 -6.46
N TYR A 188 -12.38 -3.39 -6.10
CA TYR A 188 -11.56 -2.51 -6.94
C TYR A 188 -10.77 -3.28 -8.03
N PHE A 189 -11.40 -4.21 -8.74
CA PHE A 189 -10.77 -4.95 -9.86
C PHE A 189 -10.36 -4.06 -11.04
N SER A 190 -10.91 -2.86 -11.14
CA SER A 190 -10.49 -1.84 -12.12
C SER A 190 -9.46 -0.84 -11.54
N GLY A 191 -8.92 -1.13 -10.36
CA GLY A 191 -8.00 -0.27 -9.62
C GLY A 191 -8.71 0.80 -8.78
N LEU A 192 -7.95 1.35 -7.83
CA LEU A 192 -8.36 2.50 -7.03
C LEU A 192 -8.17 3.77 -7.87
N ALA A 193 -9.22 4.55 -8.02
CA ALA A 193 -9.19 5.78 -8.83
C ALA A 193 -8.47 6.91 -8.09
N PRO A 194 -7.58 7.66 -8.73
CA PRO A 194 -6.97 8.85 -8.14
C PRO A 194 -7.99 9.97 -7.89
N ASN A 195 -7.87 10.65 -6.74
CA ASN A 195 -8.53 11.93 -6.48
C ASN A 195 -7.98 13.03 -7.42
N LYS A 196 -6.69 12.88 -7.80
CA LYS A 196 -6.00 13.78 -8.72
C LYS A 196 -5.22 12.99 -9.74
N ILE A 197 -5.55 13.15 -11.03
CA ILE A 197 -4.74 12.66 -12.13
C ILE A 197 -3.67 13.71 -12.43
N ALA A 198 -2.41 13.27 -12.40
CA ALA A 198 -1.24 14.08 -12.73
C ALA A 198 -0.25 13.27 -13.56
N ARG A 199 0.78 13.94 -14.10
CA ARG A 199 1.83 13.28 -14.90
C ARG A 199 3.10 13.19 -14.08
N GLU A 200 3.80 12.08 -14.20
CA GLU A 200 5.16 11.94 -13.69
C GLU A 200 6.12 12.79 -14.51
N ASP A 201 7.11 13.32 -13.80
CA ASP A 201 8.26 13.97 -14.41
C ASP A 201 9.49 13.08 -14.23
N TYR A 202 9.77 12.25 -15.24
CA TYR A 202 10.89 11.29 -15.24
C TYR A 202 12.28 11.95 -15.24
N LEU A 203 12.36 13.28 -15.38
CA LEU A 203 13.61 14.01 -15.27
C LEU A 203 13.91 14.43 -13.82
N LYS A 204 13.02 14.14 -12.89
CA LYS A 204 13.16 14.46 -11.48
C LYS A 204 13.20 13.20 -10.64
N ASP A 205 14.11 13.16 -9.70
CA ASP A 205 14.28 12.02 -8.80
C ASP A 205 13.13 11.88 -7.78
N PHE A 206 13.03 10.71 -7.20
CA PHE A 206 12.17 10.47 -6.04
C PHE A 206 12.49 11.47 -4.91
N GLY A 207 11.45 12.02 -4.30
CA GLY A 207 11.61 13.02 -3.26
C GLY A 207 11.93 14.44 -3.76
N ASN A 208 11.95 14.69 -5.07
CA ASN A 208 12.02 16.04 -5.59
C ASN A 208 10.65 16.74 -5.45
N PRO A 209 10.52 17.84 -4.69
CA PRO A 209 9.22 18.50 -4.45
C PRO A 209 8.57 19.07 -5.71
N GLU A 210 9.34 19.26 -6.78
CA GLU A 210 8.84 19.76 -8.06
C GLU A 210 8.44 18.61 -9.03
N GLU A 211 8.63 17.35 -8.64
CA GLU A 211 8.14 16.21 -9.42
C GLU A 211 6.61 16.26 -9.52
N GLY A 212 6.06 15.84 -10.64
CA GLY A 212 4.66 16.11 -11.00
C GLY A 212 3.63 15.64 -9.98
N LEU A 213 3.74 14.40 -9.47
CA LEU A 213 2.80 13.85 -8.51
C LEU A 213 3.07 14.40 -7.10
N ILE A 214 4.34 14.52 -6.73
CA ILE A 214 4.75 15.09 -5.44
C ILE A 214 4.25 16.54 -5.33
N ALA A 215 4.45 17.35 -6.36
CA ALA A 215 4.02 18.75 -6.38
C ALA A 215 2.50 18.91 -6.20
N GLU A 216 1.67 18.03 -6.79
CA GLU A 216 0.22 18.06 -6.61
C GLU A 216 -0.16 17.70 -5.16
N ALA A 217 0.47 16.68 -4.56
CA ALA A 217 0.24 16.30 -3.18
C ALA A 217 0.63 17.43 -2.20
N LEU A 218 1.80 18.03 -2.39
CA LEU A 218 2.29 19.15 -1.57
C LEU A 218 1.38 20.38 -1.71
N TYR A 219 0.92 20.70 -2.93
CA TYR A 219 -0.01 21.80 -3.14
C TYR A 219 -1.31 21.58 -2.36
N HIS A 220 -1.88 20.36 -2.45
CA HIS A 220 -3.10 20.03 -1.73
C HIS A 220 -2.89 20.06 -0.20
N ALA A 221 -1.75 19.61 0.30
CA ALA A 221 -1.45 19.63 1.73
C ALA A 221 -1.46 21.04 2.32
N VAL A 222 -1.06 22.05 1.53
CA VAL A 222 -1.06 23.46 1.94
C VAL A 222 -2.43 24.11 1.75
N ASN A 223 -3.07 23.86 0.59
CA ASN A 223 -4.24 24.64 0.16
C ASN A 223 -5.60 23.93 0.40
N GLY A 224 -5.60 22.65 0.78
CA GLY A 224 -6.80 21.84 0.96
C GLY A 224 -7.54 21.48 -0.35
N THR A 225 -7.02 21.92 -1.49
CA THR A 225 -7.58 21.69 -2.82
C THR A 225 -6.48 21.45 -3.84
N TYR A 226 -6.78 20.72 -4.90
CA TYR A 226 -5.84 20.56 -6.02
C TYR A 226 -5.85 21.78 -6.94
N PRO A 227 -4.70 22.11 -7.59
CA PRO A 227 -4.64 23.24 -8.49
C PRO A 227 -5.54 23.03 -9.70
N THR A 228 -6.22 24.10 -10.11
CA THR A 228 -7.00 24.13 -11.36
C THR A 228 -6.09 24.32 -12.57
N ALA A 229 -6.59 23.97 -13.77
CA ALA A 229 -5.81 24.10 -15.02
C ALA A 229 -5.24 25.52 -15.23
N ASN A 230 -5.92 26.55 -14.72
CA ASN A 230 -5.53 27.95 -14.86
C ASN A 230 -4.49 28.43 -13.83
N SER A 231 -4.28 27.69 -12.75
CA SER A 231 -3.30 28.03 -11.69
C SER A 231 -1.89 27.51 -11.95
N ARG A 232 -1.69 26.80 -13.07
CA ARG A 232 -0.39 26.22 -13.43
C ARG A 232 0.52 27.28 -14.04
N THR A 233 1.30 27.94 -13.21
CA THR A 233 2.39 28.81 -13.62
C THR A 233 3.51 28.03 -14.34
N LEU A 234 4.00 28.61 -15.42
CA LEU A 234 5.29 28.47 -16.14
C LEU A 234 6.05 27.13 -16.20
N ALA A 235 5.95 26.24 -15.21
CA ALA A 235 6.53 24.88 -15.24
C ALA A 235 5.86 23.96 -16.30
N SER A 236 4.73 24.36 -16.88
CA SER A 236 3.97 23.56 -17.85
C SER A 236 4.51 23.59 -19.28
N LYS A 237 5.40 24.54 -19.63
CA LYS A 237 5.92 24.66 -21.02
C LYS A 237 6.92 23.57 -21.38
N ASP A 238 7.67 23.03 -20.41
CA ASP A 238 8.64 21.95 -20.67
C ASP A 238 8.00 20.55 -20.64
N ARG A 239 6.83 20.40 -20.03
CA ARG A 239 6.09 19.11 -19.92
C ARG A 239 5.62 18.55 -21.28
N ASN A 240 5.48 19.38 -22.30
CA ASN A 240 5.04 18.94 -23.64
C ASN A 240 6.11 18.21 -24.45
N ARG A 241 7.36 18.15 -23.98
CA ARG A 241 8.48 17.52 -24.70
C ARG A 241 8.58 16.01 -24.53
N ILE A 242 7.86 15.41 -23.55
CA ILE A 242 8.05 14.00 -23.17
C ILE A 242 6.94 13.08 -23.69
N ASN A 243 6.22 13.47 -24.74
CA ASN A 243 5.13 12.65 -25.30
C ASN A 243 5.58 11.38 -26.04
N ASN A 244 6.87 11.03 -26.08
CA ASN A 244 7.42 9.93 -26.89
C ASN A 244 8.25 8.89 -26.12
N THR A 245 8.19 8.81 -24.79
CA THR A 245 8.87 7.71 -24.10
C THR A 245 8.01 6.45 -24.11
N LYS A 246 8.52 5.41 -24.78
CA LYS A 246 7.98 4.04 -24.70
C LYS A 246 7.90 3.63 -23.22
N ALA A 247 6.76 3.06 -22.84
CA ALA A 247 6.58 2.50 -21.50
C ALA A 247 7.79 1.65 -21.10
N LEU A 248 8.41 1.98 -19.96
CA LEU A 248 9.47 1.17 -19.40
C LEU A 248 8.88 -0.22 -19.08
N LYS A 249 9.54 -1.26 -19.60
CA LYS A 249 9.16 -2.65 -19.26
C LYS A 249 9.37 -2.85 -17.76
N THR A 250 8.30 -3.19 -17.06
CA THR A 250 8.37 -3.60 -15.65
C THR A 250 9.29 -4.81 -15.53
N VAL A 251 10.36 -4.69 -14.76
CA VAL A 251 11.18 -5.83 -14.36
C VAL A 251 10.43 -6.51 -13.22
N THR A 252 9.78 -7.64 -13.50
CA THR A 252 9.13 -8.44 -12.46
C THR A 252 10.18 -9.09 -11.57
N THR A 253 10.24 -8.70 -10.32
CA THR A 253 10.97 -9.44 -9.28
C THR A 253 10.34 -10.83 -9.13
N ARG A 254 11.16 -11.86 -8.92
CA ARG A 254 10.67 -13.23 -8.72
C ARG A 254 9.72 -13.28 -7.53
N VAL A 255 8.50 -13.75 -7.76
CA VAL A 255 7.40 -13.85 -6.79
C VAL A 255 7.75 -14.78 -5.60
N SER A 256 8.76 -15.67 -5.76
CA SER A 256 9.18 -16.68 -4.78
C SER A 256 9.63 -16.13 -3.43
N ASP A 257 10.11 -14.89 -3.35
CA ASP A 257 10.66 -14.31 -2.12
C ASP A 257 9.69 -13.38 -1.39
N LEU A 258 8.53 -13.13 -1.96
CA LEU A 258 7.52 -12.19 -1.46
C LEU A 258 6.29 -12.92 -0.92
N GLY A 259 6.48 -13.91 -0.04
CA GLY A 259 5.35 -14.64 0.55
C GLY A 259 4.23 -13.69 0.95
N MET A 260 3.20 -13.57 0.11
CA MET A 260 2.10 -12.61 0.28
C MET A 260 1.29 -12.94 1.53
N PHE A 261 1.19 -14.21 1.86
CA PHE A 261 0.43 -14.70 2.99
C PHE A 261 1.13 -15.90 3.64
N LYS A 262 1.21 -15.92 4.96
CA LYS A 262 1.68 -17.07 5.73
C LYS A 262 0.54 -17.60 6.58
N PHE A 263 0.24 -18.88 6.43
CA PHE A 263 -0.68 -19.58 7.33
C PHE A 263 -0.20 -19.52 8.79
N LYS A 264 -1.12 -19.38 9.72
CA LYS A 264 -0.85 -19.46 11.16
C LYS A 264 -0.60 -20.91 11.63
N GLY A 265 -0.81 -21.91 10.79
CA GLY A 265 -0.63 -23.34 11.06
C GLY A 265 0.43 -24.00 10.19
N GLU A 266 0.62 -25.31 10.37
CA GLU A 266 1.51 -26.14 9.57
C GLU A 266 1.04 -26.17 8.10
N LYS A 267 1.99 -26.42 7.18
CA LYS A 267 1.75 -26.48 5.72
C LYS A 267 0.50 -27.31 5.40
N LEU A 268 -0.33 -26.77 4.52
CA LEU A 268 -1.52 -27.44 4.01
C LEU A 268 -1.11 -28.75 3.33
N ASN A 269 -1.27 -29.86 4.02
CA ASN A 269 -1.19 -31.18 3.42
C ASN A 269 -2.60 -31.57 2.95
N LEU A 270 -2.90 -31.30 1.68
CA LEU A 270 -4.09 -31.85 1.05
C LEU A 270 -3.94 -33.38 0.98
N LYS A 271 -4.73 -34.10 1.78
CA LYS A 271 -4.85 -35.57 1.69
C LYS A 271 -5.58 -35.99 0.45
#